data_8a707d3ecfa3ab059c4ba212066b3898
#
_entry.id   8a707d3ecfa3ab059c4ba212066b3898
#
_cell.length_a   1.000
_cell.length_b   1.000
_cell.length_c   1.000
_cell.angle_alpha   90.00
_cell.angle_beta   90.00
_cell.angle_gamma   90.00
#
_symmetry.space_group_name_H-M   'P 1'
#
loop_
_entity.id
_entity.type
_entity.pdbx_description
1 polymer ?
#
loop_
_entity_poly.entity_id
_entity_poly.type
_entity_poly.pdbx_seq_one_letter_code
_entity_poly.pdbx_strand_id
1 'polypeptide(L)'
;MKESENYKSLPAQTAQQILRLLDKSWKSFFNAVREYKDHPDKFKARPKLPRYKKKDGEHILVLTNQQCKIKEEEKLKFPKLLGLDVKTRLDKETNLREVRVIPKGVGYVVEIVYEKEVNPDEINKDRIAGIDLGVRNLATTSNNIGEKPIVVKGGICRSINQFYNKEMGELQRIYESQKIKTGKKSKKLFDRRNRKIKDHLHKVSRFIVDYCVKNDIGTVVIGNNEGWKQNAGMSKRNNQNFVQIPFSMLINQIKYKAEEKGINVILQEESHTSKCSFLDSESVEHHDKYVGKRFKRGLFRSVKGKIINADVNGAYNIIKKAIPKVVGNQRFPYPKNLRFLRTFAKVNADEIEGVGLHPV
;
A
#
# COMPACT_ATOMS: atom_id res chain seq x y z
N MET A 1 -38.58 -13.30 -0.67
CA MET A 1 -37.29 -13.25 0.03
C MET A 1 -37.43 -12.76 1.48
N LYS A 2 -38.16 -11.66 1.76
CA LYS A 2 -38.41 -11.18 3.15
C LYS A 2 -39.19 -12.21 4.01
N GLU A 3 -39.95 -13.09 3.39
CA GLU A 3 -40.74 -14.12 4.06
C GLU A 3 -39.94 -15.38 4.41
N SER A 4 -38.69 -15.53 3.92
CA SER A 4 -37.87 -16.72 4.20
C SER A 4 -37.40 -16.74 5.66
N GLU A 5 -37.36 -17.92 6.26
CA GLU A 5 -36.88 -18.13 7.63
C GLU A 5 -35.46 -17.61 7.82
N ASN A 6 -34.57 -17.82 6.84
CA ASN A 6 -33.21 -17.33 6.86
C ASN A 6 -33.13 -15.79 6.91
N TYR A 7 -34.07 -15.08 6.29
CA TYR A 7 -34.15 -13.62 6.40
C TYR A 7 -34.63 -13.20 7.79
N LYS A 8 -35.66 -13.88 8.31
CA LYS A 8 -36.26 -13.58 9.62
C LYS A 8 -35.35 -13.94 10.79
N SER A 9 -34.43 -14.90 10.62
CA SER A 9 -33.45 -15.28 11.67
C SER A 9 -32.36 -14.21 11.95
N LEU A 10 -32.23 -13.21 11.10
CA LEU A 10 -31.28 -12.14 11.25
C LEU A 10 -31.98 -10.84 11.65
N PRO A 11 -31.30 -9.94 12.39
CA PRO A 11 -31.78 -8.56 12.57
C PRO A 11 -32.06 -7.91 11.20
N ALA A 12 -33.23 -7.30 11.05
CA ALA A 12 -33.75 -6.81 9.76
C ALA A 12 -32.73 -5.97 8.96
N GLN A 13 -32.03 -5.05 9.63
CA GLN A 13 -30.99 -4.24 8.98
C GLN A 13 -29.79 -5.08 8.50
N THR A 14 -29.39 -6.10 9.26
CA THR A 14 -28.31 -7.01 8.86
C THR A 14 -28.71 -7.81 7.62
N ALA A 15 -29.94 -8.36 7.59
CA ALA A 15 -30.47 -9.05 6.42
C ALA A 15 -30.53 -8.14 5.19
N GLN A 16 -30.95 -6.87 5.35
CA GLN A 16 -30.93 -5.88 4.28
C GLN A 16 -29.51 -5.59 3.77
N GLN A 17 -28.49 -5.53 4.65
CA GLN A 17 -27.10 -5.32 4.22
C GLN A 17 -26.57 -6.49 3.39
N ILE A 18 -26.96 -7.73 3.70
CA ILE A 18 -26.61 -8.90 2.87
C ILE A 18 -27.19 -8.76 1.46
N LEU A 19 -28.47 -8.34 1.35
CA LEU A 19 -29.09 -8.10 0.05
C LEU A 19 -28.42 -6.95 -0.72
N ARG A 20 -28.02 -5.87 -0.03
CA ARG A 20 -27.25 -4.77 -0.64
C ARG A 20 -25.88 -5.25 -1.15
N LEU A 21 -25.19 -6.13 -0.45
CA LEU A 21 -23.93 -6.71 -0.91
C LEU A 21 -24.12 -7.57 -2.16
N LEU A 22 -25.25 -8.31 -2.22
CA LEU A 22 -25.62 -9.09 -3.40
C LEU A 22 -25.89 -8.16 -4.60
N ASP A 23 -26.72 -7.13 -4.41
CA ASP A 23 -27.02 -6.12 -5.43
C ASP A 23 -25.72 -5.45 -5.96
N LYS A 24 -24.81 -5.02 -5.07
CA LYS A 24 -23.51 -4.50 -5.46
C LYS A 24 -22.71 -5.50 -6.31
N SER A 25 -22.75 -6.79 -5.98
CA SER A 25 -22.04 -7.83 -6.74
C SER A 25 -22.58 -7.96 -8.16
N TRP A 26 -23.91 -7.92 -8.31
CA TRP A 26 -24.56 -7.94 -9.62
C TRP A 26 -24.28 -6.67 -10.43
N LYS A 27 -24.39 -5.49 -9.83
CA LYS A 27 -24.05 -4.22 -10.48
C LYS A 27 -22.59 -4.20 -10.97
N SER A 28 -21.67 -4.68 -10.13
CA SER A 28 -20.24 -4.79 -10.51
C SER A 28 -20.04 -5.74 -11.69
N PHE A 29 -20.79 -6.87 -11.73
CA PHE A 29 -20.73 -7.81 -12.83
C PHE A 29 -21.24 -7.16 -14.13
N PHE A 30 -22.42 -6.52 -14.10
CA PHE A 30 -22.97 -5.87 -15.30
C PHE A 30 -22.10 -4.72 -15.80
N ASN A 31 -21.51 -3.93 -14.91
CA ASN A 31 -20.55 -2.88 -15.30
C ASN A 31 -19.30 -3.49 -15.93
N ALA A 32 -18.75 -4.57 -15.36
CA ALA A 32 -17.61 -5.28 -15.93
C ALA A 32 -17.93 -5.88 -17.31
N VAL A 33 -19.15 -6.38 -17.54
CA VAL A 33 -19.57 -6.90 -18.86
C VAL A 33 -19.66 -5.78 -19.88
N ARG A 34 -20.16 -4.60 -19.52
CA ARG A 34 -20.19 -3.43 -20.40
C ARG A 34 -18.77 -2.99 -20.76
N GLU A 35 -17.92 -2.79 -19.76
CA GLU A 35 -16.52 -2.39 -19.97
C GLU A 35 -15.75 -3.44 -20.79
N TYR A 36 -16.02 -4.73 -20.60
CA TYR A 36 -15.41 -5.80 -21.39
C TYR A 36 -15.81 -5.75 -22.86
N LYS A 37 -17.04 -5.30 -23.18
CA LYS A 37 -17.50 -5.15 -24.56
C LYS A 37 -16.68 -4.10 -25.31
N ASP A 38 -16.38 -2.98 -24.65
CA ASP A 38 -15.70 -1.85 -25.24
C ASP A 38 -14.16 -1.96 -25.14
N HIS A 39 -13.66 -2.61 -24.07
CA HIS A 39 -12.24 -2.72 -23.75
C HIS A 39 -11.85 -4.13 -23.28
N PRO A 40 -11.91 -5.16 -24.14
CA PRO A 40 -11.59 -6.54 -23.74
C PRO A 40 -10.12 -6.73 -23.32
N ASP A 41 -9.22 -5.89 -23.81
CA ASP A 41 -7.79 -5.85 -23.51
C ASP A 41 -7.48 -5.53 -22.03
N LYS A 42 -8.36 -4.80 -21.34
CA LYS A 42 -8.24 -4.53 -19.91
C LYS A 42 -8.51 -5.75 -19.02
N PHE A 43 -9.05 -6.82 -19.56
CA PHE A 43 -9.47 -8.01 -18.81
C PHE A 43 -8.64 -9.24 -19.17
N LYS A 44 -8.31 -10.06 -18.20
CA LYS A 44 -7.64 -11.36 -18.45
C LYS A 44 -8.57 -12.40 -19.05
N ALA A 45 -9.87 -12.28 -18.81
CA ALA A 45 -10.90 -13.18 -19.33
C ALA A 45 -12.28 -12.51 -19.18
N ARG A 46 -13.27 -13.02 -19.92
CA ARG A 46 -14.66 -12.57 -19.82
C ARG A 46 -15.18 -12.59 -18.38
N PRO A 47 -15.83 -11.50 -17.90
CA PRO A 47 -16.44 -11.46 -16.57
C PRO A 47 -17.41 -12.62 -16.34
N LYS A 48 -17.35 -13.22 -15.15
CA LYS A 48 -18.21 -14.36 -14.77
C LYS A 48 -19.26 -13.92 -13.77
N LEU A 49 -20.42 -14.55 -13.83
CA LEU A 49 -21.51 -14.35 -12.89
C LEU A 49 -21.05 -14.51 -11.43
N PRO A 50 -21.60 -13.72 -10.49
CA PRO A 50 -21.40 -13.95 -9.07
C PRO A 50 -21.77 -15.39 -8.70
N ARG A 51 -20.87 -16.09 -8.02
CA ARG A 51 -21.07 -17.48 -7.62
C ARG A 51 -21.80 -17.56 -6.28
N TYR A 52 -22.53 -18.65 -6.09
CA TYR A 52 -23.06 -18.99 -4.77
C TYR A 52 -21.93 -19.17 -3.75
N LYS A 53 -22.16 -18.70 -2.55
CA LYS A 53 -21.27 -18.97 -1.42
C LYS A 53 -21.39 -20.43 -0.99
N LYS A 54 -20.36 -20.97 -0.32
CA LYS A 54 -20.44 -22.29 0.29
C LYS A 54 -21.56 -22.31 1.33
N LYS A 55 -22.34 -23.39 1.41
CA LYS A 55 -23.49 -23.53 2.32
C LYS A 55 -23.09 -23.23 3.77
N ASP A 56 -21.95 -23.77 4.23
CA ASP A 56 -21.41 -23.60 5.59
C ASP A 56 -20.25 -22.60 5.62
N GLY A 57 -20.20 -21.68 4.65
CA GLY A 57 -19.12 -20.69 4.53
C GLY A 57 -19.39 -19.44 5.35
N GLU A 58 -18.33 -18.91 5.95
CA GLU A 58 -18.37 -17.63 6.64
C GLU A 58 -18.62 -16.47 5.66
N HIS A 59 -19.36 -15.47 6.11
CA HIS A 59 -19.69 -14.28 5.33
C HIS A 59 -19.37 -13.00 6.11
N ILE A 60 -19.19 -11.90 5.38
CA ILE A 60 -19.05 -10.58 5.99
C ILE A 60 -20.38 -10.19 6.62
N LEU A 61 -20.33 -9.79 7.90
CA LEU A 61 -21.45 -9.19 8.60
C LEU A 61 -21.25 -7.66 8.56
N VAL A 62 -22.26 -6.96 8.08
CA VAL A 62 -22.29 -5.50 8.06
C VAL A 62 -23.39 -5.01 9.00
N LEU A 63 -22.98 -4.19 9.97
CA LEU A 63 -23.87 -3.59 10.96
C LEU A 63 -23.91 -2.07 10.71
N THR A 64 -25.10 -1.51 10.72
CA THR A 64 -25.28 -0.06 10.52
C THR A 64 -24.98 0.74 11.79
N ASN A 65 -24.86 2.04 11.67
CA ASN A 65 -24.71 2.97 12.80
C ASN A 65 -25.92 2.98 13.76
N GLN A 66 -27.09 2.48 13.33
CA GLN A 66 -28.25 2.28 14.20
C GLN A 66 -28.10 1.04 15.09
N GLN A 67 -27.34 0.04 14.62
CA GLN A 67 -27.11 -1.21 15.35
C GLN A 67 -25.87 -1.16 16.25
N CYS A 68 -24.90 -0.34 15.90
CA CYS A 68 -23.66 -0.18 16.67
C CYS A 68 -23.46 1.29 17.09
N LYS A 69 -22.96 1.48 18.32
CA LYS A 69 -22.63 2.81 18.85
C LYS A 69 -21.34 2.75 19.65
N ILE A 70 -20.57 3.82 19.63
CA ILE A 70 -19.39 3.98 20.50
C ILE A 70 -19.89 4.52 21.85
N LYS A 71 -19.49 3.90 22.96
CA LYS A 71 -19.78 4.31 24.32
C LYS A 71 -18.65 5.14 24.91
N GLU A 72 -18.90 5.83 26.02
CA GLU A 72 -17.93 6.67 26.76
C GLU A 72 -16.68 5.89 27.23
N GLU A 73 -16.82 4.58 27.50
CA GLU A 73 -15.71 3.73 27.95
C GLU A 73 -14.83 3.21 26.78
N GLU A 74 -14.76 3.90 25.64
CA GLU A 74 -14.03 3.43 24.45
C GLU A 74 -14.47 2.03 24.00
N LYS A 75 -15.72 1.67 24.25
CA LYS A 75 -16.30 0.38 23.87
C LYS A 75 -17.29 0.52 22.71
N LEU A 76 -17.19 -0.39 21.76
CA LEU A 76 -18.17 -0.51 20.68
C LEU A 76 -19.34 -1.39 21.13
N LYS A 77 -20.54 -0.82 21.23
CA LYS A 77 -21.77 -1.55 21.54
C LYS A 77 -22.26 -2.27 20.29
N PHE A 78 -22.45 -3.57 20.42
CA PHE A 78 -23.07 -4.44 19.41
C PHE A 78 -24.50 -4.83 19.77
N PRO A 79 -25.31 -5.32 18.81
CA PRO A 79 -26.56 -6.02 19.13
C PRO A 79 -26.32 -7.15 20.14
N LYS A 80 -27.17 -7.30 21.13
CA LYS A 80 -27.03 -8.30 22.21
C LYS A 80 -26.83 -9.73 21.67
N LEU A 81 -27.49 -10.06 20.55
CA LEU A 81 -27.40 -11.37 19.89
C LEU A 81 -25.97 -11.77 19.52
N LEU A 82 -25.06 -10.82 19.28
CA LEU A 82 -23.71 -11.13 18.82
C LEU A 82 -22.72 -11.40 19.97
N GLY A 83 -23.05 -11.01 21.21
CA GLY A 83 -22.18 -11.24 22.37
C GLY A 83 -20.76 -10.71 22.22
N LEU A 84 -20.54 -9.68 21.40
CA LEU A 84 -19.22 -9.12 21.14
C LEU A 84 -18.90 -7.97 22.09
N ASP A 85 -17.71 -7.99 22.66
CA ASP A 85 -17.10 -6.89 23.42
C ASP A 85 -15.82 -6.46 22.72
N VAL A 86 -15.80 -5.26 22.15
CA VAL A 86 -14.67 -4.72 21.37
C VAL A 86 -14.32 -3.33 21.88
N LYS A 87 -13.09 -3.15 22.31
CA LYS A 87 -12.55 -1.83 22.65
C LYS A 87 -12.11 -1.09 21.39
N THR A 88 -12.32 0.22 21.35
CA THR A 88 -11.89 1.13 20.29
C THR A 88 -11.17 2.33 20.90
N ARG A 89 -10.38 3.03 20.11
CA ARG A 89 -9.77 4.32 20.49
C ARG A 89 -10.58 5.52 19.97
N LEU A 90 -11.73 5.25 19.39
CA LEU A 90 -12.63 6.28 18.89
C LEU A 90 -13.54 6.74 20.02
N ASP A 91 -13.75 8.04 20.11
CA ASP A 91 -14.64 8.68 21.05
C ASP A 91 -16.13 8.54 20.67
N LYS A 92 -17.00 8.89 21.58
CA LYS A 92 -18.46 8.83 21.41
C LYS A 92 -18.97 9.76 20.29
N GLU A 93 -18.27 10.87 20.04
CA GLU A 93 -18.66 11.89 19.05
C GLU A 93 -18.28 11.50 17.62
N THR A 94 -17.51 10.42 17.47
CA THR A 94 -17.11 9.91 16.17
C THR A 94 -18.33 9.57 15.31
N ASN A 95 -18.42 10.15 14.12
CA ASN A 95 -19.50 9.93 13.16
C ASN A 95 -19.40 8.52 12.55
N LEU A 96 -19.89 7.52 13.29
CA LEU A 96 -19.88 6.12 12.91
C LEU A 96 -20.83 5.88 11.71
N ARG A 97 -20.34 5.24 10.65
CA ARG A 97 -21.15 4.88 9.48
C ARG A 97 -21.58 3.41 9.49
N GLU A 98 -20.63 2.51 9.65
CA GLU A 98 -20.93 1.08 9.73
C GLU A 98 -19.80 0.32 10.45
N VAL A 99 -20.12 -0.87 10.93
CA VAL A 99 -19.15 -1.82 11.48
C VAL A 99 -19.21 -3.09 10.67
N ARG A 100 -18.05 -3.57 10.22
CA ARG A 100 -17.93 -4.81 9.46
C ARG A 100 -17.21 -5.87 10.27
N VAL A 101 -17.79 -7.06 10.39
CA VAL A 101 -17.09 -8.23 10.93
C VAL A 101 -16.73 -9.12 9.75
N ILE A 102 -15.43 -9.23 9.47
CA ILE A 102 -14.90 -9.87 8.27
C ILE A 102 -14.16 -11.14 8.66
N PRO A 103 -14.60 -12.32 8.19
CA PRO A 103 -13.85 -13.56 8.34
C PRO A 103 -12.47 -13.44 7.70
N LYS A 104 -11.42 -13.75 8.46
CA LYS A 104 -10.05 -13.66 7.95
C LYS A 104 -9.15 -14.74 8.56
N GLY A 105 -8.74 -15.66 7.72
CA GLY A 105 -7.81 -16.73 8.10
C GLY A 105 -8.38 -17.68 9.15
N VAL A 106 -8.01 -17.49 10.41
CA VAL A 106 -8.46 -18.30 11.55
C VAL A 106 -9.31 -17.51 12.56
N GLY A 107 -9.74 -16.32 12.20
CA GLY A 107 -10.49 -15.43 13.07
C GLY A 107 -11.25 -14.37 12.31
N TYR A 108 -11.58 -13.29 12.99
CA TYR A 108 -12.36 -12.20 12.43
C TYR A 108 -11.62 -10.87 12.59
N VAL A 109 -11.85 -9.95 11.66
CA VAL A 109 -11.44 -8.56 11.76
C VAL A 109 -12.69 -7.71 11.91
N VAL A 110 -12.72 -6.88 12.95
CA VAL A 110 -13.75 -5.86 13.12
C VAL A 110 -13.23 -4.57 12.51
N GLU A 111 -13.87 -4.10 11.45
CA GLU A 111 -13.59 -2.81 10.83
C GLU A 111 -14.65 -1.80 11.25
N ILE A 112 -14.21 -0.66 11.76
CA ILE A 112 -15.07 0.47 12.12
C ILE A 112 -14.93 1.50 11.02
N VAL A 113 -16.01 1.79 10.31
CA VAL A 113 -16.06 2.80 9.26
C VAL A 113 -16.71 4.06 9.83
N TYR A 114 -15.99 5.17 9.79
CA TYR A 114 -16.44 6.44 10.33
C TYR A 114 -16.04 7.59 9.40
N GLU A 115 -16.73 8.70 9.52
CA GLU A 115 -16.36 9.96 8.89
C GLU A 115 -15.54 10.80 9.83
N LYS A 116 -14.54 11.45 9.28
CA LYS A 116 -13.73 12.45 9.96
C LYS A 116 -13.63 13.67 9.05
N GLU A 117 -14.03 14.80 9.56
CA GLU A 117 -13.74 16.06 8.91
C GLU A 117 -12.24 16.32 8.99
N VAL A 118 -11.66 16.65 7.87
CA VAL A 118 -10.24 16.95 7.75
C VAL A 118 -10.13 18.39 7.31
N ASN A 119 -9.56 19.23 8.19
CA ASN A 119 -9.12 20.57 7.82
C ASN A 119 -7.62 20.47 7.53
N PRO A 120 -7.24 20.31 6.26
CA PRO A 120 -5.84 20.16 5.92
C PRO A 120 -5.08 21.45 6.20
N ASP A 121 -3.88 21.32 6.73
CA ASP A 121 -2.93 22.42 6.85
C ASP A 121 -2.63 23.03 5.46
N GLU A 122 -2.42 24.33 5.39
CA GLU A 122 -1.91 24.96 4.18
C GLU A 122 -0.46 24.50 3.95
N ILE A 123 -0.28 23.61 2.99
CA ILE A 123 1.04 23.06 2.63
C ILE A 123 1.39 23.52 1.21
N ASN A 124 2.64 23.90 1.01
CA ASN A 124 3.16 24.40 -0.27
C ASN A 124 3.15 23.32 -1.36
N LYS A 125 2.26 23.46 -2.35
CA LYS A 125 2.09 22.52 -3.46
C LYS A 125 3.26 22.48 -4.45
N ASP A 126 4.08 23.52 -4.49
CA ASP A 126 5.27 23.62 -5.37
C ASP A 126 6.48 22.88 -4.78
N ARG A 127 6.43 22.53 -3.49
CA ARG A 127 7.39 21.62 -2.87
C ARG A 127 6.97 20.18 -3.12
N ILE A 128 7.84 19.44 -3.82
CA ILE A 128 7.50 18.16 -4.41
C ILE A 128 8.46 17.09 -3.92
N ALA A 129 7.93 15.92 -3.55
CA ALA A 129 8.71 14.71 -3.33
C ALA A 129 8.37 13.64 -4.37
N GLY A 130 9.39 12.97 -4.91
CA GLY A 130 9.26 11.80 -5.77
C GLY A 130 9.60 10.52 -5.02
N ILE A 131 8.82 9.46 -5.22
CA ILE A 131 9.00 8.17 -4.56
C ILE A 131 9.19 7.07 -5.61
N ASP A 132 10.35 6.42 -5.58
CA ASP A 132 10.63 5.18 -6.31
C ASP A 132 10.44 3.98 -5.37
N LEU A 133 9.63 2.99 -5.78
CA LEU A 133 9.28 1.81 -5.00
C LEU A 133 10.06 0.59 -5.51
N GLY A 134 10.68 -0.16 -4.59
CA GLY A 134 11.49 -1.30 -4.97
C GLY A 134 11.58 -2.40 -3.91
N VAL A 135 12.21 -3.52 -4.28
CA VAL A 135 12.37 -4.68 -3.40
C VAL A 135 13.55 -4.51 -2.43
N ARG A 136 14.66 -3.98 -2.91
CA ARG A 136 15.87 -3.79 -2.09
C ARG A 136 15.76 -2.56 -1.21
N ASN A 137 15.37 -1.47 -1.81
CA ASN A 137 14.92 -0.26 -1.17
C ASN A 137 13.40 -0.22 -1.35
N LEU A 138 12.66 -0.27 -0.23
CA LEU A 138 11.20 -0.37 -0.26
C LEU A 138 10.58 0.91 -0.81
N ALA A 139 11.17 2.04 -0.43
CA ALA A 139 10.82 3.35 -0.95
C ALA A 139 12.08 4.24 -0.93
N THR A 140 12.33 4.94 -2.01
CA THR A 140 13.38 5.97 -2.10
C THR A 140 12.71 7.30 -2.41
N THR A 141 12.90 8.28 -1.54
CA THR A 141 12.25 9.58 -1.65
C THR A 141 13.28 10.66 -1.98
N SER A 142 13.07 11.39 -3.07
CA SER A 142 13.83 12.59 -3.47
C SER A 142 12.89 13.80 -3.45
N ASN A 143 13.43 15.01 -3.46
CA ASN A 143 12.64 16.24 -3.38
C ASN A 143 13.27 17.39 -4.18
N ASN A 144 12.51 18.46 -4.44
CA ASN A 144 12.97 19.65 -5.16
C ASN A 144 13.46 20.78 -4.23
N ILE A 145 13.47 20.57 -2.91
CA ILE A 145 13.82 21.62 -1.92
C ILE A 145 15.25 21.49 -1.38
N GLY A 146 16.04 20.51 -1.83
CA GLY A 146 17.40 20.33 -1.39
C GLY A 146 17.60 19.47 -0.15
N GLU A 147 16.54 18.96 0.42
CA GLU A 147 16.64 18.07 1.55
C GLU A 147 17.26 16.72 1.15
N LYS A 148 17.93 16.08 2.11
CA LYS A 148 18.61 14.79 1.88
C LYS A 148 17.61 13.72 1.45
N PRO A 149 17.85 13.01 0.32
CA PRO A 149 17.04 11.89 -0.08
C PRO A 149 16.99 10.80 0.99
N ILE A 150 15.84 10.18 1.14
CA ILE A 150 15.60 9.12 2.12
C ILE A 150 15.48 7.77 1.42
N VAL A 151 16.16 6.76 1.95
CA VAL A 151 16.11 5.39 1.44
C VAL A 151 15.61 4.45 2.54
N VAL A 152 14.37 3.99 2.41
CA VAL A 152 13.79 2.98 3.29
C VAL A 152 14.18 1.59 2.78
N LYS A 153 14.93 0.84 3.57
CA LYS A 153 15.39 -0.51 3.17
C LYS A 153 14.26 -1.54 3.18
N GLY A 154 14.19 -2.38 2.15
CA GLY A 154 13.24 -3.49 2.03
C GLY A 154 13.63 -4.77 2.78
N GLY A 155 14.70 -4.73 3.59
CA GLY A 155 15.22 -5.90 4.31
C GLY A 155 14.20 -6.56 5.21
N ILE A 156 13.40 -5.78 5.95
CA ILE A 156 12.37 -6.28 6.87
C ILE A 156 11.29 -7.07 6.11
N CYS A 157 10.76 -6.54 5.02
CA CYS A 157 9.77 -7.25 4.21
C CYS A 157 10.33 -8.56 3.65
N ARG A 158 11.59 -8.54 3.18
CA ARG A 158 12.26 -9.75 2.67
C ARG A 158 12.47 -10.79 3.77
N SER A 159 12.94 -10.39 4.94
CA SER A 159 13.14 -11.28 6.09
C SER A 159 11.84 -11.96 6.51
N ILE A 160 10.74 -11.20 6.64
CA ILE A 160 9.42 -11.73 6.98
C ILE A 160 8.96 -12.75 5.91
N ASN A 161 9.15 -12.43 4.62
CA ASN A 161 8.76 -13.33 3.52
C ASN A 161 9.63 -14.58 3.45
N GLN A 162 10.95 -14.47 3.67
CA GLN A 162 11.85 -15.61 3.68
C GLN A 162 11.52 -16.57 4.81
N PHE A 163 11.29 -16.07 6.02
CA PHE A 163 10.83 -16.88 7.15
C PHE A 163 9.51 -17.60 6.82
N TYR A 164 8.52 -16.84 6.32
CA TYR A 164 7.25 -17.41 5.89
C TYR A 164 7.40 -18.50 4.84
N ASN A 165 8.24 -18.30 3.83
CA ASN A 165 8.45 -19.28 2.77
C ASN A 165 9.11 -20.56 3.27
N LYS A 166 10.09 -20.44 4.21
CA LYS A 166 10.73 -21.58 4.83
C LYS A 166 9.72 -22.43 5.63
N GLU A 167 9.02 -21.82 6.56
CA GLU A 167 8.01 -22.49 7.40
C GLU A 167 6.87 -23.10 6.56
N MET A 168 6.44 -22.37 5.50
CA MET A 168 5.40 -22.87 4.61
C MET A 168 5.87 -24.08 3.80
N GLY A 169 7.13 -24.09 3.36
CA GLY A 169 7.71 -25.24 2.66
C GLY A 169 7.74 -26.51 3.53
N GLU A 170 8.10 -26.38 4.82
CA GLU A 170 8.06 -27.49 5.78
C GLU A 170 6.62 -27.99 6.00
N LEU A 171 5.66 -27.08 6.18
CA LEU A 171 4.25 -27.46 6.32
C LEU A 171 3.68 -28.12 5.06
N GLN A 172 4.08 -27.68 3.87
CA GLN A 172 3.63 -28.28 2.62
C GLN A 172 4.09 -29.73 2.49
N ARG A 173 5.33 -30.06 2.84
CA ARG A 173 5.82 -31.46 2.85
C ARG A 173 4.97 -32.35 3.76
N ILE A 174 4.62 -31.85 4.97
CA ILE A 174 3.74 -32.57 5.90
C ILE A 174 2.33 -32.74 5.30
N TYR A 175 1.80 -31.69 4.68
CA TYR A 175 0.46 -31.75 4.07
C TYR A 175 0.41 -32.69 2.88
N GLU A 176 1.45 -32.74 2.07
CA GLU A 176 1.57 -33.67 0.95
C GLU A 176 1.57 -35.12 1.42
N SER A 177 2.32 -35.47 2.49
CA SER A 177 2.32 -36.80 3.07
C SER A 177 0.93 -37.22 3.62
N GLN A 178 0.17 -36.23 4.13
CA GLN A 178 -1.18 -36.46 4.67
C GLN A 178 -2.29 -36.26 3.63
N LYS A 179 -1.96 -35.98 2.36
CA LYS A 179 -2.91 -35.66 1.27
C LYS A 179 -3.85 -34.49 1.60
N ILE A 180 -3.39 -33.53 2.40
CA ILE A 180 -4.14 -32.33 2.81
C ILE A 180 -3.63 -31.13 2.00
N LYS A 181 -4.54 -30.30 1.48
CA LYS A 181 -4.15 -29.09 0.75
C LYS A 181 -3.78 -27.89 1.65
N THR A 182 -4.49 -27.73 2.75
CA THR A 182 -4.26 -26.60 3.69
C THR A 182 -4.75 -26.97 5.09
N GLY A 183 -4.15 -26.38 6.13
CA GLY A 183 -4.54 -26.61 7.52
C GLY A 183 -4.58 -25.32 8.35
N LYS A 184 -5.02 -25.41 9.60
CA LYS A 184 -5.05 -24.27 10.53
C LYS A 184 -3.67 -23.62 10.74
N LYS A 185 -2.59 -24.43 10.79
CA LYS A 185 -1.20 -23.93 10.95
C LYS A 185 -0.78 -23.03 9.79
N SER A 186 -1.01 -23.47 8.53
CA SER A 186 -0.66 -22.66 7.35
C SER A 186 -1.46 -21.34 7.29
N LYS A 187 -2.76 -21.38 7.65
CA LYS A 187 -3.58 -20.16 7.74
C LYS A 187 -3.06 -19.18 8.81
N LYS A 188 -2.71 -19.68 10.02
CA LYS A 188 -2.11 -18.87 11.08
C LYS A 188 -0.79 -18.24 10.66
N LEU A 189 0.07 -19.01 9.98
CA LEU A 189 1.36 -18.55 9.47
C LEU A 189 1.17 -17.43 8.43
N PHE A 190 0.24 -17.60 7.50
CA PHE A 190 -0.12 -16.61 6.49
C PHE A 190 -0.64 -15.31 7.14
N ASP A 191 -1.54 -15.40 8.12
CA ASP A 191 -2.07 -14.24 8.82
C ASP A 191 -1.00 -13.50 9.63
N ARG A 192 -0.11 -14.24 10.31
CA ARG A 192 1.01 -13.66 11.05
C ARG A 192 1.95 -12.88 10.11
N ARG A 193 2.27 -13.48 8.96
CA ARG A 193 3.08 -12.82 7.94
C ARG A 193 2.42 -11.54 7.45
N ASN A 194 1.15 -11.60 7.08
CA ASN A 194 0.41 -10.44 6.54
C ASN A 194 0.28 -9.31 7.56
N ARG A 195 0.03 -9.62 8.83
CA ARG A 195 -0.02 -8.61 9.89
C ARG A 195 1.33 -7.91 10.07
N LYS A 196 2.44 -8.66 10.09
CA LYS A 196 3.79 -8.07 10.19
C LYS A 196 4.13 -7.17 9.00
N ILE A 197 3.80 -7.60 7.78
CA ILE A 197 4.01 -6.77 6.57
C ILE A 197 3.14 -5.51 6.65
N LYS A 198 1.85 -5.64 6.95
CA LYS A 198 0.93 -4.51 7.05
C LYS A 198 1.40 -3.49 8.09
N ASP A 199 1.81 -3.93 9.28
CA ASP A 199 2.35 -3.05 10.34
C ASP A 199 3.59 -2.28 9.85
N HIS A 200 4.53 -2.98 9.23
CA HIS A 200 5.73 -2.35 8.68
C HIS A 200 5.39 -1.29 7.61
N LEU A 201 4.49 -1.61 6.68
CA LEU A 201 4.07 -0.66 5.64
C LEU A 201 3.34 0.56 6.24
N HIS A 202 2.55 0.37 7.31
CA HIS A 202 1.93 1.49 8.03
C HIS A 202 2.97 2.44 8.64
N LYS A 203 4.06 1.90 9.22
CA LYS A 203 5.16 2.68 9.76
C LYS A 203 5.90 3.45 8.66
N VAL A 204 6.20 2.78 7.54
CA VAL A 204 6.86 3.40 6.38
C VAL A 204 6.01 4.52 5.80
N SER A 205 4.72 4.27 5.55
CA SER A 205 3.83 5.28 4.97
C SER A 205 3.61 6.47 5.90
N ARG A 206 3.54 6.26 7.23
CA ARG A 206 3.46 7.35 8.21
C ARG A 206 4.73 8.19 8.18
N PHE A 207 5.89 7.55 8.25
CA PHE A 207 7.18 8.22 8.20
C PHE A 207 7.33 9.10 6.92
N ILE A 208 6.93 8.59 5.74
CA ILE A 208 7.00 9.36 4.50
C ILE A 208 6.11 10.61 4.57
N VAL A 209 4.88 10.45 5.07
CA VAL A 209 3.94 11.58 5.17
C VAL A 209 4.40 12.59 6.21
N ASP A 210 4.87 12.14 7.38
CA ASP A 210 5.39 13.02 8.43
C ASP A 210 6.64 13.79 7.95
N TYR A 211 7.50 13.14 7.15
CA TYR A 211 8.61 13.83 6.47
C TYR A 211 8.11 14.92 5.52
N CYS A 212 7.07 14.65 4.73
CA CYS A 212 6.50 15.66 3.84
C CYS A 212 5.92 16.84 4.61
N VAL A 213 5.17 16.59 5.68
CA VAL A 213 4.60 17.65 6.54
C VAL A 213 5.71 18.49 7.18
N LYS A 214 6.74 17.84 7.77
CA LYS A 214 7.87 18.53 8.41
C LYS A 214 8.61 19.49 7.45
N ASN A 215 8.67 19.14 6.17
CA ASN A 215 9.40 19.91 5.14
C ASN A 215 8.47 20.76 4.26
N ASP A 216 7.21 20.90 4.66
CA ASP A 216 6.19 21.67 3.92
C ASP A 216 6.08 21.22 2.44
N ILE A 217 6.15 19.90 2.20
CA ILE A 217 6.02 19.27 0.88
C ILE A 217 4.55 18.98 0.63
N GLY A 218 3.93 19.73 -0.27
CA GLY A 218 2.49 19.62 -0.57
C GLY A 218 2.15 18.75 -1.77
N THR A 219 3.14 18.21 -2.50
CA THR A 219 2.90 17.29 -3.61
C THR A 219 3.84 16.09 -3.52
N VAL A 220 3.27 14.89 -3.63
CA VAL A 220 4.02 13.61 -3.65
C VAL A 220 3.74 12.91 -4.97
N VAL A 221 4.78 12.60 -5.72
CA VAL A 221 4.71 11.83 -6.97
C VAL A 221 5.23 10.42 -6.70
N ILE A 222 4.40 9.41 -6.87
CA ILE A 222 4.77 8.01 -6.66
C ILE A 222 4.87 7.32 -8.01
N GLY A 223 6.02 6.71 -8.27
CA GLY A 223 6.21 5.83 -9.40
C GLY A 223 5.30 4.59 -9.30
N ASN A 224 4.54 4.31 -10.35
CA ASN A 224 3.63 3.17 -10.40
C ASN A 224 3.43 2.67 -11.82
N ASN A 225 3.82 1.44 -12.08
CA ASN A 225 3.53 0.77 -13.34
C ASN A 225 2.34 -0.17 -13.17
N GLU A 226 1.26 0.05 -13.88
CA GLU A 226 0.13 -0.87 -13.90
C GLU A 226 0.57 -2.24 -14.44
N GLY A 227 0.18 -3.31 -13.76
CA GLY A 227 0.50 -4.66 -14.19
C GLY A 227 1.97 -5.10 -14.06
N TRP A 228 2.88 -4.27 -13.53
CA TRP A 228 4.33 -4.56 -13.42
C TRP A 228 4.69 -5.87 -12.70
N LYS A 229 3.77 -6.45 -11.92
CA LYS A 229 3.93 -7.78 -11.32
C LYS A 229 3.57 -8.94 -12.27
N GLN A 230 3.01 -8.60 -13.43
CA GLN A 230 2.63 -9.57 -14.46
C GLN A 230 3.72 -9.54 -15.53
N ASN A 231 4.27 -10.73 -15.86
CA ASN A 231 5.34 -10.87 -16.88
C ASN A 231 6.64 -10.09 -16.59
N ALA A 232 6.96 -9.86 -15.32
CA ALA A 232 8.27 -9.33 -14.96
C ALA A 232 9.33 -10.37 -15.33
N GLY A 233 10.13 -10.13 -16.37
CA GLY A 233 11.20 -10.99 -16.88
C GLY A 233 12.37 -11.16 -15.89
N MET A 234 12.03 -11.46 -14.63
CA MET A 234 12.97 -11.63 -13.52
C MET A 234 13.19 -13.10 -13.18
N SER A 235 14.38 -13.44 -12.63
CA SER A 235 14.63 -14.78 -12.08
C SER A 235 13.57 -15.17 -11.05
N LYS A 236 13.27 -16.48 -10.91
CA LYS A 236 12.25 -17.02 -9.99
C LYS A 236 12.35 -16.42 -8.57
N ARG A 237 13.56 -16.30 -8.01
CA ARG A 237 13.81 -15.75 -6.67
C ARG A 237 13.48 -14.24 -6.58
N ASN A 238 13.89 -13.46 -7.58
CA ASN A 238 13.61 -12.02 -7.60
C ASN A 238 12.11 -11.77 -7.82
N ASN A 239 11.48 -12.53 -8.70
CA ASN A 239 10.04 -12.44 -8.94
C ASN A 239 9.24 -12.78 -7.66
N GLN A 240 9.60 -13.86 -6.94
CA GLN A 240 8.97 -14.21 -5.68
C GLN A 240 9.07 -13.07 -4.65
N ASN A 241 10.25 -12.49 -4.46
CA ASN A 241 10.45 -11.37 -3.55
C ASN A 241 9.61 -10.15 -3.94
N PHE A 242 9.53 -9.86 -5.24
CA PHE A 242 8.81 -8.72 -5.78
C PHE A 242 7.29 -8.87 -5.63
N VAL A 243 6.75 -10.02 -6.02
CA VAL A 243 5.30 -10.31 -5.95
C VAL A 243 4.80 -10.33 -4.51
N GLN A 244 5.62 -10.78 -3.56
CA GLN A 244 5.26 -10.89 -2.15
C GLN A 244 5.20 -9.55 -1.39
N ILE A 245 5.72 -8.45 -1.94
CA ILE A 245 5.58 -7.12 -1.33
C ILE A 245 4.30 -6.46 -1.87
N PRO A 246 3.32 -6.10 -1.02
CA PRO A 246 2.08 -5.49 -1.47
C PRO A 246 2.26 -3.98 -1.70
N PHE A 247 2.92 -3.58 -2.79
CA PHE A 247 3.18 -2.17 -3.12
C PHE A 247 1.91 -1.33 -3.23
N SER A 248 0.83 -1.89 -3.82
CA SER A 248 -0.47 -1.20 -3.90
C SER A 248 -1.02 -0.84 -2.50
N MET A 249 -0.76 -1.69 -1.49
CA MET A 249 -1.12 -1.36 -0.10
C MET A 249 -0.30 -0.20 0.43
N LEU A 250 1.00 -0.14 0.15
CA LEU A 250 1.87 0.97 0.55
C LEU A 250 1.44 2.27 -0.11
N ILE A 251 1.20 2.25 -1.43
CA ILE A 251 0.69 3.40 -2.19
C ILE A 251 -0.62 3.92 -1.59
N ASN A 252 -1.61 3.04 -1.35
CA ASN A 252 -2.88 3.43 -0.76
C ASN A 252 -2.71 4.00 0.66
N GLN A 253 -1.78 3.43 1.46
CA GLN A 253 -1.49 3.94 2.80
C GLN A 253 -0.82 5.31 2.79
N ILE A 254 0.05 5.59 1.82
CA ILE A 254 0.62 6.94 1.62
C ILE A 254 -0.49 7.88 1.18
N LYS A 255 -1.30 7.47 0.19
CA LYS A 255 -2.35 8.31 -0.40
C LYS A 255 -3.33 8.83 0.64
N TYR A 256 -4.03 7.96 1.38
CA TYR A 256 -5.03 8.45 2.34
C TYR A 256 -4.43 9.24 3.50
N LYS A 257 -3.21 8.91 3.95
CA LYS A 257 -2.53 9.68 5.00
C LYS A 257 -2.04 11.05 4.51
N ALA A 258 -1.61 11.13 3.26
CA ALA A 258 -1.24 12.36 2.60
C ALA A 258 -2.47 13.28 2.39
N GLU A 259 -3.57 12.71 1.91
CA GLU A 259 -4.85 13.40 1.75
C GLU A 259 -5.35 13.98 3.09
N GLU A 260 -5.22 13.22 4.19
CA GLU A 260 -5.54 13.68 5.56
C GLU A 260 -4.73 14.93 5.96
N LYS A 261 -3.54 15.12 5.40
CA LYS A 261 -2.65 16.27 5.64
C LYS A 261 -2.70 17.33 4.53
N GLY A 262 -3.64 17.21 3.61
CA GLY A 262 -3.76 18.14 2.49
C GLY A 262 -2.67 17.99 1.43
N ILE A 263 -1.86 16.93 1.46
CA ILE A 263 -0.82 16.65 0.48
C ILE A 263 -1.44 16.01 -0.77
N ASN A 264 -1.15 16.56 -1.93
CA ASN A 264 -1.58 16.00 -3.22
C ASN A 264 -0.73 14.77 -3.59
N VAL A 265 -1.34 13.69 -4.08
CA VAL A 265 -0.64 12.48 -4.50
C VAL A 265 -0.90 12.17 -5.96
N ILE A 266 0.17 12.16 -6.75
CA ILE A 266 0.16 11.87 -8.19
C ILE A 266 0.80 10.49 -8.39
N LEU A 267 0.14 9.61 -9.15
CA LEU A 267 0.72 8.35 -9.61
C LEU A 267 1.30 8.56 -11.00
N GLN A 268 2.59 8.29 -11.15
CA GLN A 268 3.33 8.49 -12.40
C GLN A 268 3.85 7.16 -12.93
N GLU A 269 3.62 6.89 -14.18
CA GLU A 269 4.20 5.76 -14.88
C GLU A 269 5.74 5.90 -14.98
N GLU A 270 6.47 4.80 -14.68
CA GLU A 270 7.93 4.80 -14.45
C GLU A 270 8.79 4.46 -15.67
N SER A 271 8.23 4.29 -16.88
CA SER A 271 9.04 3.92 -18.04
C SER A 271 10.22 4.88 -18.20
N HIS A 272 11.40 4.31 -18.46
CA HIS A 272 12.68 5.00 -18.67
C HIS A 272 13.27 5.76 -17.48
N THR A 273 12.56 5.96 -16.35
CA THR A 273 13.04 6.72 -15.18
C THR A 273 14.33 6.16 -14.57
N SER A 274 14.53 4.85 -14.62
CA SER A 274 15.74 4.19 -14.08
C SER A 274 16.94 4.19 -15.05
N LYS A 275 16.72 4.52 -16.33
CA LYS A 275 17.75 4.50 -17.37
C LYS A 275 18.29 5.89 -17.66
N CYS A 276 17.42 6.90 -17.69
CA CYS A 276 17.80 8.29 -17.96
C CYS A 276 18.62 8.91 -16.83
N SER A 277 19.55 9.79 -17.19
CA SER A 277 20.39 10.50 -16.23
C SER A 277 19.72 11.79 -15.76
N PHE A 278 19.30 11.83 -14.50
CA PHE A 278 18.81 13.07 -13.89
C PHE A 278 19.89 14.16 -13.84
N LEU A 279 21.13 13.76 -13.48
CA LEU A 279 22.24 14.70 -13.31
C LEU A 279 22.70 15.39 -14.59
N ASP A 280 22.45 14.76 -15.75
CA ASP A 280 22.78 15.29 -17.07
C ASP A 280 21.55 15.93 -17.74
N SER A 281 20.45 16.10 -16.99
CA SER A 281 19.18 16.67 -17.49
C SER A 281 18.58 15.93 -18.69
N GLU A 282 18.89 14.64 -18.86
CA GLU A 282 18.40 13.80 -19.96
C GLU A 282 16.86 13.71 -19.91
N SER A 283 16.17 13.85 -21.05
CA SER A 283 14.71 13.71 -21.14
C SER A 283 14.27 12.30 -20.70
N VAL A 284 13.12 12.19 -19.99
CA VAL A 284 12.65 10.89 -19.46
C VAL A 284 11.78 10.19 -20.51
N GLU A 285 12.42 9.66 -21.54
CA GLU A 285 11.80 8.96 -22.67
C GLU A 285 12.68 7.80 -23.14
N HIS A 286 12.26 7.13 -24.23
CA HIS A 286 13.09 6.12 -24.86
C HIS A 286 14.25 6.78 -25.63
N HIS A 287 15.48 6.31 -25.37
CA HIS A 287 16.66 6.67 -26.13
C HIS A 287 17.35 5.42 -26.65
N ASP A 288 17.84 5.43 -27.88
CA ASP A 288 18.66 4.36 -28.44
C ASP A 288 19.96 4.22 -27.63
N LYS A 289 20.51 5.36 -27.18
CA LYS A 289 21.70 5.43 -26.35
C LYS A 289 21.49 6.42 -25.20
N TYR A 290 21.48 5.90 -23.98
CA TYR A 290 21.35 6.72 -22.77
C TYR A 290 22.66 7.41 -22.40
N VAL A 291 22.56 8.65 -21.90
CA VAL A 291 23.70 9.51 -21.56
C VAL A 291 24.46 8.97 -20.34
N GLY A 292 23.74 8.59 -19.29
CA GLY A 292 24.32 7.97 -18.11
C GLY A 292 24.18 6.46 -18.07
N LYS A 293 24.81 5.78 -17.09
CA LYS A 293 24.69 4.34 -16.95
C LYS A 293 24.75 3.83 -15.51
N ARG A 294 24.04 2.75 -15.23
CA ARG A 294 24.28 1.93 -14.03
C ARG A 294 25.59 1.16 -14.22
N PHE A 295 26.61 1.44 -13.41
CA PHE A 295 27.92 0.77 -13.51
C PHE A 295 28.14 -0.26 -12.41
N LYS A 296 27.47 -0.10 -11.26
CA LYS A 296 27.40 -1.09 -10.17
C LYS A 296 25.97 -1.17 -9.64
N ARG A 297 25.67 -2.24 -8.90
CA ARG A 297 24.36 -2.43 -8.28
C ARG A 297 24.07 -1.26 -7.30
N GLY A 298 22.99 -0.53 -7.54
CA GLY A 298 22.56 0.62 -6.74
C GLY A 298 23.32 1.93 -7.00
N LEU A 299 24.26 1.94 -7.97
CA LEU A 299 25.02 3.14 -8.35
C LEU A 299 24.82 3.47 -9.83
N PHE A 300 24.58 4.75 -10.09
CA PHE A 300 24.41 5.33 -11.41
C PHE A 300 25.49 6.38 -11.62
N ARG A 301 26.11 6.41 -12.80
CA ARG A 301 27.16 7.36 -13.17
C ARG A 301 26.65 8.25 -14.31
N SER A 302 26.74 9.55 -14.13
CA SER A 302 26.49 10.56 -15.15
C SER A 302 27.65 10.61 -16.18
N VAL A 303 27.44 11.28 -17.32
CA VAL A 303 28.50 11.53 -18.31
C VAL A 303 29.69 12.24 -17.68
N LYS A 304 29.46 13.24 -16.82
CA LYS A 304 30.50 14.01 -16.13
C LYS A 304 31.18 13.22 -14.99
N GLY A 305 30.98 11.89 -14.92
CA GLY A 305 31.59 11.02 -13.92
C GLY A 305 30.98 11.11 -12.51
N LYS A 306 29.97 11.96 -12.27
CA LYS A 306 29.30 12.07 -10.98
C LYS A 306 28.53 10.79 -10.68
N ILE A 307 28.62 10.33 -9.44
CA ILE A 307 27.97 9.09 -8.97
C ILE A 307 26.80 9.44 -8.05
N ILE A 308 25.63 8.83 -8.32
CA ILE A 308 24.43 8.95 -7.51
C ILE A 308 23.89 7.55 -7.21
N ASN A 309 23.13 7.41 -6.13
CA ASN A 309 22.35 6.19 -5.91
C ASN A 309 21.31 6.02 -7.03
N ALA A 310 21.23 4.83 -7.61
CA ALA A 310 20.41 4.58 -8.80
C ALA A 310 18.89 4.75 -8.55
N ASP A 311 18.40 4.42 -7.34
CA ASP A 311 16.99 4.55 -6.98
C ASP A 311 16.66 6.02 -6.64
N VAL A 312 17.66 6.81 -6.15
CA VAL A 312 17.54 8.27 -6.00
C VAL A 312 17.48 8.95 -7.38
N ASN A 313 18.28 8.50 -8.34
CA ASN A 313 18.18 8.96 -9.73
C ASN A 313 16.78 8.69 -10.31
N GLY A 314 16.23 7.49 -10.07
CA GLY A 314 14.87 7.13 -10.46
C GLY A 314 13.83 8.04 -9.83
N ALA A 315 13.90 8.27 -8.52
CA ALA A 315 12.95 9.13 -7.80
C ALA A 315 12.96 10.59 -8.31
N TYR A 316 14.11 11.14 -8.65
CA TYR A 316 14.20 12.47 -9.31
C TYR A 316 13.58 12.46 -10.71
N ASN A 317 13.83 11.42 -11.51
CA ASN A 317 13.25 11.28 -12.83
C ASN A 317 11.73 11.11 -12.79
N ILE A 318 11.18 10.48 -11.73
CA ILE A 318 9.73 10.40 -11.49
C ILE A 318 9.14 11.81 -11.30
N ILE A 319 9.78 12.69 -10.50
CA ILE A 319 9.36 14.09 -10.37
C ILE A 319 9.41 14.77 -11.73
N LYS A 320 10.53 14.66 -12.44
CA LYS A 320 10.76 15.30 -13.74
C LYS A 320 9.72 14.90 -14.78
N LYS A 321 9.35 13.62 -14.81
CA LYS A 321 8.35 13.08 -15.75
C LYS A 321 6.93 13.59 -15.45
N ALA A 322 6.57 13.65 -14.16
CA ALA A 322 5.25 14.09 -13.74
C ALA A 322 5.03 15.61 -13.87
N ILE A 323 6.08 16.39 -13.58
CA ILE A 323 5.99 17.86 -13.53
C ILE A 323 7.20 18.48 -14.25
N PRO A 324 7.25 18.44 -15.59
CA PRO A 324 8.40 18.91 -16.37
C PRO A 324 8.76 20.37 -16.13
N LYS A 325 7.76 21.23 -15.89
CA LYS A 325 7.95 22.69 -15.69
C LYS A 325 8.73 23.03 -14.43
N VAL A 326 8.60 22.24 -13.37
CA VAL A 326 9.29 22.50 -12.09
C VAL A 326 10.78 22.21 -12.21
N VAL A 327 11.17 21.31 -13.10
CA VAL A 327 12.58 20.90 -13.27
C VAL A 327 13.34 21.85 -14.19
N GLY A 328 12.66 22.55 -15.10
CA GLY A 328 13.30 23.45 -16.07
C GLY A 328 13.93 24.72 -15.46
N ASN A 329 13.40 25.21 -14.34
CA ASN A 329 13.78 26.50 -13.76
C ASN A 329 14.55 26.42 -12.43
N GLN A 330 14.71 25.22 -11.84
CA GLN A 330 15.40 25.06 -10.57
C GLN A 330 16.59 24.11 -10.70
N ARG A 331 17.77 24.55 -10.25
CA ARG A 331 18.88 23.64 -9.99
C ARG A 331 18.51 22.78 -8.78
N PHE A 332 18.05 21.57 -9.01
CA PHE A 332 17.90 20.58 -7.93
C PHE A 332 19.25 20.43 -7.22
N PRO A 333 19.30 20.64 -5.90
CA PRO A 333 20.54 20.50 -5.18
C PRO A 333 21.00 19.05 -5.24
N TYR A 334 22.26 18.86 -5.57
CA TYR A 334 22.88 17.54 -5.61
C TYR A 334 22.95 16.96 -4.20
N PRO A 335 22.33 15.78 -3.95
CA PRO A 335 22.37 15.19 -2.62
C PRO A 335 23.77 14.64 -2.32
N LYS A 336 24.53 15.36 -1.50
CA LYS A 336 25.86 14.91 -1.06
C LYS A 336 25.80 13.68 -0.15
N ASN A 337 24.71 13.51 0.62
CA ASN A 337 24.53 12.44 1.57
C ASN A 337 23.14 11.82 1.46
N LEU A 338 23.04 10.51 1.76
CA LEU A 338 21.77 9.76 1.79
C LEU A 338 21.42 9.41 3.23
N ARG A 339 20.13 9.50 3.58
CA ARG A 339 19.61 9.00 4.83
C ARG A 339 19.04 7.59 4.63
N PHE A 340 19.63 6.58 5.30
CA PHE A 340 19.18 5.20 5.25
C PHE A 340 18.39 4.84 6.52
N LEU A 341 17.18 4.34 6.35
CA LEU A 341 16.36 3.82 7.42
C LEU A 341 16.30 2.30 7.33
N ARG A 342 16.80 1.62 8.36
CA ARG A 342 16.80 0.15 8.46
C ARG A 342 15.67 -0.40 9.30
N THR A 343 15.34 0.29 10.39
CA THR A 343 14.29 -0.11 11.35
C THR A 343 13.50 1.13 11.79
N PHE A 344 12.22 0.93 12.04
CA PHE A 344 11.38 1.89 12.73
C PHE A 344 11.18 1.36 14.17
N ALA A 345 12.10 1.69 15.09
CA ALA A 345 11.74 1.79 16.50
C ALA A 345 10.74 2.94 16.64
N LYS A 346 9.95 3.02 17.71
CA LYS A 346 9.04 4.15 17.96
C LYS A 346 9.83 5.46 17.79
N VAL A 347 9.73 6.07 16.62
CA VAL A 347 10.36 7.37 16.34
C VAL A 347 9.25 8.37 16.56
N ASN A 348 9.31 9.14 17.65
CA ASN A 348 8.53 10.34 17.80
C ASN A 348 9.03 11.36 16.77
N ALA A 349 8.17 12.26 16.30
CA ALA A 349 8.53 13.25 15.27
C ALA A 349 9.76 14.09 15.69
N ASP A 350 9.98 14.25 17.01
CA ASP A 350 11.09 15.01 17.59
C ASP A 350 12.44 14.28 17.57
N GLU A 351 12.45 12.95 17.39
CA GLU A 351 13.68 12.13 17.37
C GLU A 351 14.27 11.96 15.96
N ILE A 352 13.72 12.64 14.94
CA ILE A 352 14.21 12.54 13.56
C ILE A 352 15.65 13.07 13.44
N GLU A 353 16.12 13.88 14.39
CA GLU A 353 17.49 14.41 14.44
C GLU A 353 18.53 13.45 15.02
N GLY A 354 18.13 12.45 15.81
CA GLY A 354 19.02 11.63 16.65
C GLY A 354 19.27 10.20 16.22
N VAL A 355 18.68 9.68 15.13
CA VAL A 355 18.90 8.28 14.73
C VAL A 355 20.24 8.15 13.98
N GLY A 356 21.27 7.86 14.73
CA GLY A 356 22.61 7.56 14.26
C GLY A 356 22.61 6.45 13.20
N LEU A 357 23.19 6.77 12.06
CA LEU A 357 23.43 5.86 10.95
C LEU A 357 24.81 5.23 11.14
N HIS A 358 24.88 3.94 11.44
CA HIS A 358 26.14 3.21 11.27
C HIS A 358 26.25 2.76 9.81
N PRO A 359 27.34 3.12 9.12
CA PRO A 359 27.64 2.58 7.81
C PRO A 359 28.18 1.18 7.94
N VAL A 360 27.56 0.22 7.28
CA VAL A 360 28.17 -1.06 6.85
C VAL A 360 27.70 -1.39 5.46
#